data_e9afe053e20082475613072b64694c7c
#
_entry.id   e9afe053e20082475613072b64694c7c
#
_cell.length_a   1.000
_cell.length_b   1.000
_cell.length_c   1.000
_cell.angle_alpha   90.00
_cell.angle_beta   90.00
_cell.angle_gamma   90.00
#
_symmetry.space_group_name_H-M   'P 1'
#
loop_
_entity.id
_entity.type
_entity.pdbx_description
1 polymer ?
#
loop_
_entity_poly.entity_id
_entity_poly.type
_entity_poly.pdbx_seq_one_letter_code
_entity_poly.pdbx_strand_id
1 'polypeptide(L)'
;MRKSRGVAGILLALAALALFVAGPVMIYEGVHGQNQVRDQLTAQKISFPAKGDAGLPADLQSYGGQTVTTGPQAKAYADMVETHVREATGGKTYSEVSAAYIASGSKDTTLAAQRQTAFMGESLRGSLMGAYQAWEVTWLVIGLGALFIGLGIVFGASAWAIRPQRIRVPQSPEVLRHEELTTS
;
A
#
# COMPACT_ATOMS: atom_id res chain seq x y z
N MET A 1 18.44 35.79 -18.31
CA MET A 1 17.12 35.12 -18.42
C MET A 1 17.08 33.91 -19.35
N ARG A 2 17.76 33.88 -20.52
CA ARG A 2 17.73 32.74 -21.47
C ARG A 2 18.45 31.48 -20.95
N LYS A 3 19.57 31.65 -20.23
CA LYS A 3 20.34 30.53 -19.65
C LYS A 3 19.59 29.86 -18.48
N SER A 4 18.88 30.62 -17.64
CA SER A 4 18.10 30.08 -16.51
C SER A 4 16.91 29.24 -16.97
N ARG A 5 16.24 29.60 -18.07
CA ARG A 5 15.15 28.80 -18.66
C ARG A 5 15.64 27.46 -19.21
N GLY A 6 16.83 27.43 -19.80
CA GLY A 6 17.42 26.16 -20.28
C GLY A 6 17.74 25.20 -19.14
N VAL A 7 18.35 25.71 -18.06
CA VAL A 7 18.66 24.90 -16.86
C VAL A 7 17.38 24.38 -16.20
N ALA A 8 16.38 25.22 -16.01
CA ALA A 8 15.09 24.81 -15.43
C ALA A 8 14.41 23.70 -16.27
N GLY A 9 14.43 23.83 -17.60
CA GLY A 9 13.89 22.80 -18.50
C GLY A 9 14.59 21.45 -18.38
N ILE A 10 15.93 21.47 -18.25
CA ILE A 10 16.72 20.25 -18.06
C ILE A 10 16.39 19.60 -16.70
N LEU A 11 16.34 20.38 -15.63
CA LEU A 11 16.02 19.86 -14.29
C LEU A 11 14.63 19.24 -14.25
N LEU A 12 13.63 19.89 -14.86
CA LEU A 12 12.28 19.35 -14.96
C LEU A 12 12.24 18.06 -15.80
N ALA A 13 12.99 17.98 -16.87
CA ALA A 13 13.05 16.78 -17.70
C ALA A 13 13.71 15.61 -16.96
N LEU A 14 14.78 15.87 -16.19
CA LEU A 14 15.42 14.86 -15.34
C LEU A 14 14.49 14.39 -14.21
N ALA A 15 13.79 15.31 -13.55
CA ALA A 15 12.79 14.97 -12.54
C ALA A 15 11.65 14.14 -13.14
N ALA A 16 11.14 14.52 -14.31
CA ALA A 16 10.11 13.76 -15.01
C ALA A 16 10.58 12.34 -15.32
N LEU A 17 11.79 12.19 -15.83
CA LEU A 17 12.37 10.87 -16.15
C LEU A 17 12.50 10.01 -14.88
N ALA A 18 13.02 10.56 -13.79
CA ALA A 18 13.13 9.85 -12.51
C ALA A 18 11.76 9.36 -12.00
N LEU A 19 10.74 10.22 -12.07
CA LEU A 19 9.38 9.86 -11.66
C LEU A 19 8.73 8.82 -12.58
N PHE A 20 9.00 8.88 -13.89
CA PHE A 20 8.52 7.88 -14.85
C PHE A 20 9.16 6.50 -14.65
N VAL A 21 10.37 6.44 -14.10
CA VAL A 21 11.01 5.17 -13.73
C VAL A 21 10.52 4.69 -12.37
N ALA A 22 10.50 5.58 -11.36
CA ALA A 22 10.12 5.23 -9.99
C ALA A 22 8.64 4.81 -9.88
N GLY A 23 7.74 5.48 -10.60
CA GLY A 23 6.30 5.19 -10.53
C GLY A 23 5.93 3.75 -10.87
N PRO A 24 6.28 3.24 -12.06
CA PRO A 24 6.03 1.84 -12.43
C PRO A 24 6.72 0.83 -11.51
N VAL A 25 7.94 1.11 -11.05
CA VAL A 25 8.65 0.24 -10.10
C VAL A 25 7.86 0.14 -8.79
N MET A 26 7.39 1.26 -8.25
CA MET A 26 6.58 1.24 -7.01
C MET A 26 5.27 0.49 -7.20
N ILE A 27 4.58 0.64 -8.34
CA ILE A 27 3.36 -0.12 -8.63
C ILE A 27 3.67 -1.62 -8.67
N TYR A 28 4.75 -2.00 -9.34
CA TYR A 28 5.17 -3.41 -9.42
C TYR A 28 5.46 -3.99 -8.02
N GLU A 29 6.26 -3.29 -7.21
CA GLU A 29 6.59 -3.72 -5.84
C GLU A 29 5.35 -3.77 -4.94
N GLY A 30 4.44 -2.82 -5.06
CA GLY A 30 3.18 -2.84 -4.33
C GLY A 30 2.31 -4.05 -4.67
N VAL A 31 2.14 -4.37 -5.96
CA VAL A 31 1.41 -5.56 -6.41
C VAL A 31 2.10 -6.85 -5.98
N HIS A 32 3.43 -6.89 -6.08
CA HIS A 32 4.22 -8.03 -5.63
C HIS A 32 4.05 -8.27 -4.12
N GLY A 33 4.10 -7.21 -3.31
CA GLY A 33 3.83 -7.27 -1.88
C GLY A 33 2.43 -7.78 -1.54
N GLN A 34 1.39 -7.35 -2.28
CA GLN A 34 0.03 -7.89 -2.12
C GLN A 34 -0.04 -9.40 -2.38
N ASN A 35 0.63 -9.87 -3.43
CA ASN A 35 0.68 -11.31 -3.72
C ASN A 35 1.39 -12.08 -2.61
N GLN A 36 2.49 -11.56 -2.05
CA GLN A 36 3.17 -12.19 -0.92
C GLN A 36 2.26 -12.30 0.33
N VAL A 37 1.54 -11.23 0.67
CA VAL A 37 0.57 -11.27 1.79
C VAL A 37 -0.54 -12.29 1.51
N ARG A 38 -1.07 -12.32 0.29
CA ARG A 38 -2.09 -13.29 -0.13
C ARG A 38 -1.60 -14.73 0.02
N ASP A 39 -0.38 -15.01 -0.45
CA ASP A 39 0.20 -16.36 -0.39
C ASP A 39 0.38 -16.81 1.06
N GLN A 40 0.88 -15.93 1.94
CA GLN A 40 1.03 -16.20 3.37
C GLN A 40 -0.32 -16.45 4.05
N LEU A 41 -1.34 -15.64 3.79
CA LEU A 41 -2.69 -15.84 4.34
C LEU A 41 -3.30 -17.16 3.83
N THR A 42 -3.19 -17.45 2.54
CA THR A 42 -3.70 -18.68 1.93
C THR A 42 -3.04 -19.91 2.53
N ALA A 43 -1.74 -19.86 2.81
CA ALA A 43 -0.99 -20.95 3.42
C ALA A 43 -1.50 -21.30 4.83
N GLN A 44 -2.08 -20.34 5.56
CA GLN A 44 -2.66 -20.57 6.88
C GLN A 44 -3.98 -21.36 6.83
N LYS A 45 -4.64 -21.46 5.66
CA LYS A 45 -5.91 -22.18 5.45
C LYS A 45 -7.02 -21.76 6.42
N ILE A 46 -7.00 -20.49 6.83
CA ILE A 46 -8.03 -19.90 7.70
C ILE A 46 -9.28 -19.63 6.87
N SER A 47 -10.45 -20.09 7.34
CA SER A 47 -11.73 -19.84 6.68
C SER A 47 -12.75 -19.38 7.70
N PHE A 48 -13.64 -18.46 7.28
CA PHE A 48 -14.78 -18.05 8.09
C PHE A 48 -15.73 -19.22 8.30
N PRO A 49 -16.45 -19.27 9.44
CA PRO A 49 -17.57 -20.20 9.63
C PRO A 49 -18.58 -20.10 8.48
N ALA A 50 -19.39 -21.13 8.31
CA ALA A 50 -20.42 -21.13 7.26
C ALA A 50 -21.43 -19.99 7.48
N LYS A 51 -22.03 -19.51 6.40
CA LYS A 51 -23.10 -18.51 6.49
C LYS A 51 -24.26 -19.05 7.34
N GLY A 52 -24.69 -18.27 8.32
CA GLY A 52 -25.74 -18.66 9.27
C GLY A 52 -25.23 -19.45 10.49
N ASP A 53 -23.95 -19.75 10.56
CA ASP A 53 -23.33 -20.33 11.76
C ASP A 53 -23.36 -19.33 12.92
N ALA A 54 -23.64 -19.84 14.14
CA ALA A 54 -23.68 -19.01 15.33
C ALA A 54 -22.36 -18.36 15.71
N GLY A 55 -21.23 -18.98 15.29
CA GLY A 55 -19.90 -18.42 15.45
C GLY A 55 -19.55 -17.32 14.45
N LEU A 56 -20.43 -17.03 13.47
CA LEU A 56 -20.19 -15.95 12.51
C LEU A 56 -21.07 -14.73 12.87
N PRO A 57 -20.47 -13.60 13.31
CA PRO A 57 -21.20 -12.38 13.61
C PRO A 57 -22.10 -11.89 12.46
N ALA A 58 -23.18 -11.21 12.79
CA ALA A 58 -24.19 -10.79 11.80
C ALA A 58 -23.64 -9.85 10.73
N ASP A 59 -22.71 -8.99 11.08
CA ASP A 59 -22.01 -8.04 10.21
C ASP A 59 -20.97 -8.71 9.30
N LEU A 60 -20.54 -9.94 9.62
CA LEU A 60 -19.56 -10.71 8.85
C LEU A 60 -20.19 -11.80 7.97
N GLN A 61 -21.51 -11.88 7.89
CA GLN A 61 -22.23 -12.91 7.11
C GLN A 61 -21.85 -12.92 5.61
N SER A 62 -21.39 -11.79 5.07
CA SER A 62 -20.90 -11.69 3.69
C SER A 62 -19.61 -12.50 3.45
N TYR A 63 -18.84 -12.77 4.50
CA TYR A 63 -17.61 -13.57 4.45
C TYR A 63 -17.83 -15.07 4.68
N GLY A 64 -19.07 -15.48 5.03
CA GLY A 64 -19.38 -16.86 5.41
C GLY A 64 -18.82 -17.91 4.43
N GLY A 65 -18.04 -18.87 4.95
CA GLY A 65 -17.38 -19.93 4.20
C GLY A 65 -16.18 -19.50 3.34
N GLN A 66 -15.83 -18.21 3.29
CA GLN A 66 -14.69 -17.74 2.51
C GLN A 66 -13.37 -18.02 3.23
N THR A 67 -12.32 -18.31 2.45
CA THR A 67 -10.96 -18.39 2.95
C THR A 67 -10.36 -16.99 3.06
N VAL A 68 -9.59 -16.74 4.12
CA VAL A 68 -8.88 -15.47 4.34
C VAL A 68 -7.67 -15.40 3.41
N THR A 69 -7.74 -14.52 2.42
CA THR A 69 -6.70 -14.35 1.40
C THR A 69 -6.32 -12.88 1.15
N THR A 70 -7.02 -11.94 1.78
CA THR A 70 -6.80 -10.50 1.59
C THR A 70 -6.70 -9.77 2.93
N GLY A 71 -6.09 -8.58 2.95
CA GLY A 71 -6.00 -7.74 4.13
C GLY A 71 -7.35 -7.43 4.79
N PRO A 72 -8.37 -6.96 4.04
CA PRO A 72 -9.70 -6.74 4.61
C PRO A 72 -10.33 -7.99 5.23
N GLN A 73 -10.16 -9.17 4.62
CA GLN A 73 -10.61 -10.43 5.22
C GLN A 73 -9.82 -10.78 6.48
N ALA A 74 -8.50 -10.54 6.51
CA ALA A 74 -7.69 -10.74 7.71
C ALA A 74 -8.15 -9.85 8.86
N LYS A 75 -8.45 -8.58 8.58
CA LYS A 75 -9.03 -7.67 9.59
C LYS A 75 -10.38 -8.18 10.09
N ALA A 76 -11.30 -8.52 9.19
CA ALA A 76 -12.64 -9.02 9.56
C ALA A 76 -12.55 -10.28 10.42
N TYR A 77 -11.62 -11.20 10.09
CA TYR A 77 -11.38 -12.40 10.90
C TYR A 77 -10.78 -12.07 12.27
N ALA A 78 -9.86 -11.10 12.34
CA ALA A 78 -9.29 -10.61 13.60
C ALA A 78 -10.36 -10.00 14.52
N ASP A 79 -11.30 -9.24 13.97
CA ASP A 79 -12.43 -8.64 14.72
C ASP A 79 -13.37 -9.75 15.25
N MET A 80 -13.62 -10.81 14.46
CA MET A 80 -14.37 -11.99 14.91
C MET A 80 -13.65 -12.72 16.06
N VAL A 81 -12.33 -12.92 15.95
CA VAL A 81 -11.53 -13.55 17.02
C VAL A 81 -11.59 -12.72 18.29
N GLU A 82 -11.53 -11.38 18.21
CA GLU A 82 -11.68 -10.50 19.38
C GLU A 82 -13.00 -10.75 20.10
N THR A 83 -14.11 -10.82 19.35
CA THR A 83 -15.45 -11.07 19.90
C THR A 83 -15.48 -12.40 20.65
N HIS A 84 -15.00 -13.47 20.04
CA HIS A 84 -14.98 -14.79 20.68
C HIS A 84 -14.07 -14.86 21.92
N VAL A 85 -12.90 -14.21 21.88
CA VAL A 85 -12.01 -14.13 23.05
C VAL A 85 -12.69 -13.38 24.19
N ARG A 86 -13.35 -12.25 23.92
CA ARG A 86 -14.09 -11.48 24.93
C ARG A 86 -15.24 -12.28 25.55
N GLU A 87 -15.98 -13.02 24.75
CA GLU A 87 -17.02 -13.92 25.25
C GLU A 87 -16.45 -15.01 26.16
N ALA A 88 -15.37 -15.68 25.71
CA ALA A 88 -14.73 -16.75 26.47
C ALA A 88 -14.08 -16.27 27.79
N THR A 89 -13.66 -15.01 27.87
CA THR A 89 -13.01 -14.42 29.06
C THR A 89 -13.96 -13.61 29.94
N GLY A 90 -15.25 -13.54 29.59
CA GLY A 90 -16.21 -12.68 30.26
C GLY A 90 -15.89 -11.19 30.12
N GLY A 91 -15.38 -10.76 28.97
CA GLY A 91 -15.01 -9.39 28.66
C GLY A 91 -13.65 -8.96 29.15
N LYS A 92 -12.90 -9.83 29.82
CA LYS A 92 -11.59 -9.52 30.40
C LYS A 92 -10.48 -9.63 29.37
N THR A 93 -9.49 -8.77 29.49
CA THR A 93 -8.25 -8.82 28.72
C THR A 93 -7.33 -9.93 29.22
N TYR A 94 -6.35 -10.31 28.39
CA TYR A 94 -5.30 -11.26 28.80
C TYR A 94 -4.62 -10.84 30.12
N SER A 95 -4.33 -9.55 30.28
CA SER A 95 -3.67 -9.01 31.50
C SER A 95 -4.54 -9.21 32.74
N GLU A 96 -5.84 -8.93 32.65
CA GLU A 96 -6.79 -9.07 33.76
C GLU A 96 -7.01 -10.54 34.15
N VAL A 97 -7.15 -11.43 33.17
CA VAL A 97 -7.25 -12.87 33.41
C VAL A 97 -5.95 -13.42 34.00
N SER A 98 -4.78 -12.97 33.49
CA SER A 98 -3.47 -13.35 34.04
C SER A 98 -3.31 -12.92 35.50
N ALA A 99 -3.67 -11.68 35.84
CA ALA A 99 -3.63 -11.17 37.20
C ALA A 99 -4.56 -11.98 38.13
N ALA A 100 -5.77 -12.27 37.70
CA ALA A 100 -6.71 -13.09 38.48
C ALA A 100 -6.15 -14.53 38.70
N TYR A 101 -5.57 -15.13 37.65
CA TYR A 101 -4.94 -16.46 37.76
C TYR A 101 -3.79 -16.47 38.79
N ILE A 102 -2.90 -15.47 38.76
CA ILE A 102 -1.80 -15.34 39.73
C ILE A 102 -2.36 -15.17 41.15
N ALA A 103 -3.37 -14.31 41.30
CA ALA A 103 -4.01 -14.06 42.63
C ALA A 103 -4.68 -15.30 43.22
N SER A 104 -5.12 -16.25 42.39
CA SER A 104 -5.64 -17.57 42.80
C SER A 104 -4.54 -18.55 43.27
N GLY A 105 -3.31 -18.10 43.35
CA GLY A 105 -2.14 -18.96 43.61
C GLY A 105 -1.80 -19.89 42.45
N SER A 106 -2.24 -19.53 41.22
CA SER A 106 -2.01 -20.28 40.00
C SER A 106 -2.60 -21.69 40.03
N LYS A 107 -3.73 -21.88 40.73
CA LYS A 107 -4.38 -23.17 40.93
C LYS A 107 -5.75 -23.26 40.26
N ASP A 108 -6.36 -22.12 39.89
CA ASP A 108 -7.67 -22.09 39.22
C ASP A 108 -7.55 -22.52 37.78
N THR A 109 -8.09 -23.70 37.47
CA THR A 109 -8.04 -24.32 36.12
C THR A 109 -8.90 -23.56 35.13
N THR A 110 -10.00 -22.90 35.56
CA THR A 110 -10.85 -22.08 34.71
C THR A 110 -10.11 -20.83 34.26
N LEU A 111 -9.47 -20.12 35.20
CA LEU A 111 -8.65 -18.96 34.87
C LEU A 111 -7.42 -19.35 34.04
N ALA A 112 -6.82 -20.51 34.27
CA ALA A 112 -5.74 -21.03 33.41
C ALA A 112 -6.20 -21.21 31.94
N ALA A 113 -7.39 -21.83 31.75
CA ALA A 113 -7.95 -22.05 30.43
C ALA A 113 -8.32 -20.71 29.75
N GLN A 114 -8.97 -19.80 30.45
CA GLN A 114 -9.29 -18.46 29.95
C GLN A 114 -8.03 -17.69 29.54
N ARG A 115 -6.95 -17.74 30.34
CA ARG A 115 -5.67 -17.10 30.03
C ARG A 115 -5.05 -17.68 28.76
N GLN A 116 -5.10 -19.00 28.59
CA GLN A 116 -4.61 -19.68 27.40
C GLN A 116 -5.42 -19.27 26.16
N THR A 117 -6.75 -19.25 26.26
CA THR A 117 -7.64 -18.80 25.17
C THR A 117 -7.35 -17.34 24.78
N ALA A 118 -7.22 -16.45 25.76
CA ALA A 118 -6.89 -15.05 25.52
C ALA A 118 -5.52 -14.91 24.84
N PHE A 119 -4.50 -15.64 25.31
CA PHE A 119 -3.16 -15.59 24.74
C PHE A 119 -3.15 -16.05 23.26
N MET A 120 -3.80 -17.18 22.97
CA MET A 120 -3.86 -17.73 21.63
C MET A 120 -4.66 -16.82 20.69
N GLY A 121 -5.80 -16.33 21.15
CA GLY A 121 -6.67 -15.44 20.37
C GLY A 121 -5.98 -14.10 20.06
N GLU A 122 -5.36 -13.47 21.06
CA GLU A 122 -4.63 -12.21 20.82
C GLU A 122 -3.38 -12.42 19.94
N SER A 123 -2.70 -13.55 20.03
CA SER A 123 -1.59 -13.88 19.14
C SER A 123 -2.04 -14.03 17.68
N LEU A 124 -3.14 -14.76 17.45
CA LEU A 124 -3.73 -14.91 16.11
C LEU A 124 -4.21 -13.56 15.57
N ARG A 125 -4.92 -12.79 16.41
CA ARG A 125 -5.38 -11.44 16.08
C ARG A 125 -4.22 -10.53 15.69
N GLY A 126 -3.15 -10.52 16.47
CA GLY A 126 -1.94 -9.75 16.18
C GLY A 126 -1.32 -10.10 14.82
N SER A 127 -1.23 -11.39 14.50
CA SER A 127 -0.72 -11.86 13.20
C SER A 127 -1.61 -11.41 12.03
N LEU A 128 -2.94 -11.53 12.17
CA LEU A 128 -3.90 -11.11 11.15
C LEU A 128 -3.90 -9.58 10.96
N MET A 129 -3.80 -8.81 12.04
CA MET A 129 -3.68 -7.35 11.96
C MET A 129 -2.36 -6.92 11.32
N GLY A 130 -1.27 -7.66 11.55
CA GLY A 130 -0.01 -7.47 10.83
C GLY A 130 -0.15 -7.68 9.33
N ALA A 131 -0.84 -8.73 8.91
CA ALA A 131 -1.14 -8.98 7.49
C ALA A 131 -2.03 -7.88 6.88
N TYR A 132 -3.03 -7.39 7.61
CA TYR A 132 -3.85 -6.26 7.20
C TYR A 132 -3.00 -4.98 7.03
N GLN A 133 -2.15 -4.64 8.00
CA GLN A 133 -1.27 -3.47 7.91
C GLN A 133 -0.30 -3.57 6.73
N ALA A 134 0.30 -4.73 6.51
CA ALA A 134 1.15 -4.96 5.35
C ALA A 134 0.38 -4.75 4.04
N TRP A 135 -0.86 -5.22 3.94
CA TRP A 135 -1.75 -5.01 2.80
C TRP A 135 -2.02 -3.52 2.54
N GLU A 136 -2.33 -2.74 3.58
CA GLU A 136 -2.58 -1.30 3.45
C GLU A 136 -1.32 -0.54 2.98
N VAL A 137 -0.14 -0.94 3.47
CA VAL A 137 1.13 -0.37 2.99
C VAL A 137 1.34 -0.62 1.49
N THR A 138 0.96 -1.79 0.97
CA THR A 138 1.07 -2.06 -0.48
C THR A 138 0.17 -1.14 -1.30
N TRP A 139 -1.04 -0.83 -0.83
CA TRP A 139 -1.92 0.15 -1.48
C TRP A 139 -1.33 1.56 -1.47
N LEU A 140 -0.71 1.96 -0.36
CA LEU A 140 0.00 3.24 -0.29
C LEU A 140 1.13 3.31 -1.32
N VAL A 141 1.92 2.25 -1.46
CA VAL A 141 3.02 2.17 -2.44
C VAL A 141 2.49 2.26 -3.87
N ILE A 142 1.40 1.54 -4.19
CA ILE A 142 0.75 1.61 -5.51
C ILE A 142 0.23 3.03 -5.79
N GLY A 143 -0.43 3.65 -4.81
CA GLY A 143 -0.96 5.02 -4.93
C GLY A 143 0.15 6.06 -5.15
N LEU A 144 1.27 5.96 -4.42
CA LEU A 144 2.45 6.81 -4.63
C LEU A 144 3.06 6.60 -6.02
N GLY A 145 3.12 5.36 -6.51
CA GLY A 145 3.58 5.05 -7.86
C GLY A 145 2.72 5.73 -8.92
N ALA A 146 1.40 5.67 -8.80
CA ALA A 146 0.47 6.36 -9.68
C ALA A 146 0.63 7.89 -9.62
N LEU A 147 0.80 8.44 -8.42
CA LEU A 147 1.07 9.88 -8.22
C LEU A 147 2.37 10.30 -8.91
N PHE A 148 3.44 9.51 -8.80
CA PHE A 148 4.72 9.79 -9.43
C PHE A 148 4.61 9.82 -10.96
N ILE A 149 3.86 8.90 -11.56
CA ILE A 149 3.57 8.93 -13.00
C ILE A 149 2.84 10.23 -13.37
N GLY A 150 1.81 10.61 -12.61
CA GLY A 150 1.06 11.86 -12.83
C GLY A 150 1.96 13.10 -12.75
N LEU A 151 2.80 13.20 -11.72
CA LEU A 151 3.76 14.30 -11.57
C LEU A 151 4.83 14.28 -12.68
N GLY A 152 5.27 13.10 -13.10
CA GLY A 152 6.19 12.93 -14.23
C GLY A 152 5.62 13.52 -15.53
N ILE A 153 4.33 13.28 -15.81
CA ILE A 153 3.61 13.87 -16.96
C ILE A 153 3.62 15.40 -16.85
N VAL A 154 3.26 15.95 -15.70
CA VAL A 154 3.20 17.42 -15.49
C VAL A 154 4.59 18.04 -15.68
N PHE A 155 5.64 17.47 -15.09
CA PHE A 155 7.00 17.98 -15.22
C PHE A 155 7.54 17.85 -16.65
N GLY A 156 7.23 16.73 -17.33
CA GLY A 156 7.60 16.53 -18.72
C GLY A 156 6.93 17.54 -19.66
N ALA A 157 5.63 17.77 -19.50
CA ALA A 157 4.89 18.77 -20.25
C ALA A 157 5.43 20.19 -19.98
N SER A 158 5.74 20.51 -18.71
CA SER A 158 6.33 21.80 -18.33
C SER A 158 7.71 21.98 -18.96
N ALA A 159 8.57 20.96 -18.92
CA ALA A 159 9.89 21.00 -19.55
C ALA A 159 9.78 21.21 -21.07
N TRP A 160 8.81 20.59 -21.71
CA TRP A 160 8.56 20.77 -23.13
C TRP A 160 8.09 22.18 -23.46
N ALA A 161 7.19 22.76 -22.66
CA ALA A 161 6.62 24.10 -22.87
C ALA A 161 7.66 25.23 -22.76
N ILE A 162 8.70 25.07 -21.89
CA ILE A 162 9.76 26.07 -21.71
C ILE A 162 10.96 25.87 -22.63
N ARG A 163 10.93 24.91 -23.56
CA ARG A 163 12.02 24.73 -24.55
C ARG A 163 12.18 26.01 -25.37
N PRO A 164 13.41 26.51 -25.55
CA PRO A 164 13.65 27.67 -26.40
C PRO A 164 13.29 27.32 -27.85
N GLN A 165 12.29 28.02 -28.40
CA GLN A 165 11.98 27.92 -29.82
C GLN A 165 13.19 28.43 -30.61
N ARG A 166 13.77 27.59 -31.46
CA ARG A 166 14.72 28.05 -32.47
C ARG A 166 13.93 28.89 -33.48
N ILE A 167 14.02 30.21 -33.36
CA ILE A 167 13.55 31.10 -34.39
C ILE A 167 14.41 30.79 -35.62
N ARG A 168 13.85 30.13 -36.64
CA ARG A 168 14.44 30.14 -37.99
C ARG A 168 14.40 31.58 -38.45
N VAL A 169 15.53 32.26 -38.41
CA VAL A 169 15.66 33.54 -39.10
C VAL A 169 15.56 33.23 -40.60
N PRO A 170 14.55 33.77 -41.31
CA PRO A 170 14.51 33.63 -42.75
C PRO A 170 15.79 34.29 -43.31
N GLN A 171 16.58 33.56 -44.09
CA GLN A 171 17.69 34.17 -44.79
C GLN A 171 17.08 35.14 -45.78
N SER A 172 17.37 36.45 -45.62
CA SER A 172 16.94 37.48 -46.54
C SER A 172 17.57 37.21 -47.90
N PRO A 173 16.79 37.34 -49.00
CA PRO A 173 17.31 37.11 -50.37
C PRO A 173 18.52 38.00 -50.77
N GLU A 174 18.77 39.07 -50.04
CA GLU A 174 19.93 39.93 -50.22
C GLU A 174 21.27 39.28 -49.94
N VAL A 175 21.37 38.32 -48.98
CA VAL A 175 22.64 37.66 -48.64
C VAL A 175 23.09 36.74 -49.80
N LEU A 176 22.16 36.14 -50.50
CA LEU A 176 22.46 35.27 -51.67
C LEU A 176 22.93 36.04 -52.88
N ARG A 177 22.55 37.33 -53.04
CA ARG A 177 22.97 38.18 -54.18
C ARG A 177 24.40 38.68 -54.04
N HIS A 178 24.92 38.83 -52.84
CA HIS A 178 26.30 39.26 -52.63
C HIS A 178 27.33 38.11 -52.85
N GLU A 179 26.95 36.87 -52.68
CA GLU A 179 27.83 35.74 -52.92
C GLU A 179 28.04 35.48 -54.45
N GLU A 180 27.02 35.72 -55.27
CA GLU A 180 27.12 35.57 -56.73
C GLU A 180 28.00 36.66 -57.39
N LEU A 181 28.13 37.83 -56.79
CA LEU A 181 28.92 38.94 -57.36
C LEU A 181 30.44 38.86 -56.99
N THR A 182 30.81 38.00 -56.05
CA THR A 182 32.22 37.85 -55.65
C THR A 182 32.90 36.64 -56.28
N THR A 183 32.19 35.82 -57.08
CA THR A 183 32.72 34.64 -57.77
C THR A 183 32.76 34.78 -59.31
N SER A 184 32.63 36.03 -59.86
CA SER A 184 32.75 36.33 -61.28
C SER A 184 34.04 37.05 -61.65
#